data_9f9eb5e84237ccc5159757e5473a186b
#
_entry.id   9f9eb5e84237ccc5159757e5473a186b
#
_cell.length_a   1.000
_cell.length_b   1.000
_cell.length_c   1.000
_cell.angle_alpha   90.00
_cell.angle_beta   90.00
_cell.angle_gamma   90.00
#
_symmetry.space_group_name_H-M   'P 1'
#
loop_
_entity.id
_entity.type
_entity.pdbx_description
1 polymer ?
#
loop_
_entity_poly.entity_id
_entity_poly.type
_entity_poly.pdbx_seq_one_letter_code
_entity_poly.pdbx_strand_id
1 'polypeptide(L)'
;DINPEMLAVGVERAQKKGYEGLIWSEQNAEELTFGDRAFDAYTIAFGIRNVTHIDKALKEAHRVLKFGGRFFCLEFSTTTWPGFSDVYDVYSHKLVPHLGKLFANDADSYRYLIESIRRFPPMPQFEGMIREAGFVNTKVEPILGGLVAIHSGWKI
;
A
#
# COMPACT_ATOMS: atom_id res chain seq x y z
N ASP A 1 5.78 -8.59 -6.20
CA ASP A 1 5.23 -7.56 -7.07
C ASP A 1 4.73 -8.22 -8.35
N ILE A 2 3.72 -7.62 -9.01
CA ILE A 2 3.21 -8.11 -10.30
C ILE A 2 4.03 -7.59 -11.48
N ASN A 3 4.82 -6.54 -11.27
CA ASN A 3 5.63 -5.91 -12.31
C ASN A 3 7.08 -6.45 -12.30
N PRO A 4 7.50 -7.19 -13.35
CA PRO A 4 8.84 -7.78 -13.41
C PRO A 4 9.95 -6.72 -13.48
N GLU A 5 9.70 -5.55 -14.07
CA GLU A 5 10.69 -4.47 -14.14
C GLU A 5 10.97 -3.89 -12.74
N MET A 6 9.92 -3.71 -11.93
CA MET A 6 10.06 -3.26 -10.55
C MET A 6 10.78 -4.29 -9.68
N LEU A 7 10.53 -5.59 -9.90
CA LEU A 7 11.28 -6.66 -9.26
C LEU A 7 12.77 -6.61 -9.62
N ALA A 8 13.09 -6.45 -10.90
CA ALA A 8 14.48 -6.34 -11.36
C ALA A 8 15.23 -5.18 -10.69
N VAL A 9 14.60 -3.99 -10.61
CA VAL A 9 15.14 -2.84 -9.88
C VAL A 9 15.34 -3.15 -8.39
N GLY A 10 14.39 -3.86 -7.79
CA GLY A 10 14.47 -4.30 -6.39
C GLY A 10 15.66 -5.20 -6.14
N VAL A 11 15.85 -6.22 -6.99
CA VAL A 11 16.99 -7.15 -6.93
C VAL A 11 18.31 -6.41 -7.03
N GLU A 12 18.46 -5.53 -8.02
CA GLU A 12 19.68 -4.74 -8.22
C GLU A 12 20.02 -3.88 -6.99
N ARG A 13 19.00 -3.22 -6.42
CA ARG A 13 19.18 -2.39 -5.21
C ARG A 13 19.56 -3.21 -3.98
N ALA A 14 18.97 -4.39 -3.82
CA ALA A 14 19.28 -5.29 -2.72
C ALA A 14 20.74 -5.78 -2.80
N GLN A 15 21.18 -6.19 -4.00
CA GLN A 15 22.56 -6.60 -4.26
C GLN A 15 23.56 -5.48 -3.96
N LYS A 16 23.30 -4.25 -4.45
CA LYS A 16 24.15 -3.09 -4.18
C LYS A 16 24.26 -2.75 -2.69
N LYS A 17 23.23 -3.07 -1.90
CA LYS A 17 23.21 -2.85 -0.44
C LYS A 17 23.68 -4.05 0.38
N GLY A 18 24.05 -5.16 -0.25
CA GLY A 18 24.47 -6.38 0.41
C GLY A 18 23.36 -7.09 1.18
N TYR A 19 22.09 -6.91 0.79
CA TYR A 19 20.98 -7.65 1.39
C TYR A 19 20.91 -9.06 0.80
N GLU A 20 21.08 -10.04 1.67
CA GLU A 20 21.03 -11.47 1.33
C GLU A 20 19.73 -12.11 1.85
N GLY A 21 19.38 -13.30 1.31
CA GLY A 21 18.25 -14.09 1.79
C GLY A 21 16.87 -13.59 1.36
N LEU A 22 16.80 -12.58 0.49
CA LEU A 22 15.51 -12.09 -0.06
C LEU A 22 15.06 -12.99 -1.22
N ILE A 23 13.82 -13.45 -1.15
CA ILE A 23 13.15 -14.19 -2.23
C ILE A 23 12.32 -13.20 -3.04
N TRP A 24 12.62 -13.09 -4.32
CA TRP A 24 11.90 -12.26 -5.27
C TRP A 24 10.94 -13.12 -6.08
N SER A 25 9.68 -12.71 -6.13
CA SER A 25 8.65 -13.47 -6.85
C SER A 25 7.68 -12.54 -7.56
N GLU A 26 7.38 -12.84 -8.81
CA GLU A 26 6.29 -12.20 -9.54
C GLU A 26 4.96 -12.79 -9.03
N GLN A 27 4.11 -11.94 -8.46
CA GLN A 27 2.87 -12.35 -7.81
C GLN A 27 1.78 -11.30 -8.02
N ASN A 28 0.56 -11.77 -8.29
CA ASN A 28 -0.63 -10.95 -8.22
C ASN A 28 -1.18 -10.98 -6.79
N ALA A 29 -1.31 -9.80 -6.16
CA ALA A 29 -1.83 -9.69 -4.79
C ALA A 29 -3.28 -10.21 -4.64
N GLU A 30 -4.05 -10.25 -5.73
CA GLU A 30 -5.42 -10.77 -5.74
C GLU A 30 -5.49 -12.30 -5.87
N GLU A 31 -4.38 -12.97 -6.21
CA GLU A 31 -4.28 -14.41 -6.41
C GLU A 31 -2.84 -14.87 -6.19
N LEU A 32 -2.45 -14.99 -4.93
CA LEU A 32 -1.09 -15.39 -4.56
C LEU A 32 -0.90 -16.90 -4.75
N THR A 33 0.22 -17.30 -5.35
CA THR A 33 0.56 -18.71 -5.55
C THR A 33 1.06 -19.41 -4.28
N PHE A 34 1.20 -18.69 -3.18
CA PHE A 34 1.63 -19.24 -1.90
C PHE A 34 0.50 -20.05 -1.23
N GLY A 35 0.88 -21.09 -0.51
CA GLY A 35 -0.05 -21.90 0.29
C GLY A 35 -0.64 -21.10 1.48
N ASP A 36 -1.70 -21.64 2.06
CA ASP A 36 -2.30 -21.08 3.26
C ASP A 36 -1.32 -21.07 4.42
N ARG A 37 -1.39 -20.03 5.25
CA ARG A 37 -0.60 -19.94 6.51
C ARG A 37 0.90 -20.08 6.30
N ALA A 38 1.42 -19.50 5.21
CA ALA A 38 2.84 -19.56 4.87
C ALA A 38 3.69 -18.53 5.61
N PHE A 39 3.11 -17.36 5.98
CA PHE A 39 3.86 -16.19 6.44
C PHE A 39 3.44 -15.74 7.83
N ASP A 40 4.39 -15.17 8.57
CA ASP A 40 4.17 -14.59 9.90
C ASP A 40 3.73 -13.12 9.83
N ALA A 41 4.10 -12.42 8.76
CA ALA A 41 3.70 -11.04 8.51
C ALA A 41 3.46 -10.81 7.01
N TYR A 42 2.51 -9.92 6.70
CA TYR A 42 2.24 -9.41 5.36
C TYR A 42 2.32 -7.89 5.38
N THR A 43 3.18 -7.33 4.56
CA THR A 43 3.33 -5.88 4.45
C THR A 43 3.13 -5.43 3.02
N ILE A 44 2.40 -4.34 2.82
CA ILE A 44 2.24 -3.69 1.53
C ILE A 44 2.36 -2.18 1.73
N ALA A 45 3.21 -1.54 0.91
CA ALA A 45 3.43 -0.10 0.98
C ALA A 45 3.23 0.53 -0.40
N PHE A 46 2.32 1.52 -0.48
CA PHE A 46 2.01 2.29 -1.68
C PHE A 46 1.65 1.43 -2.91
N GLY A 47 1.07 0.26 -2.67
CA GLY A 47 0.76 -0.73 -3.70
C GLY A 47 -0.71 -1.10 -3.79
N ILE A 48 -1.43 -1.17 -2.64
CA ILE A 48 -2.77 -1.74 -2.60
C ILE A 48 -3.81 -0.89 -3.38
N ARG A 49 -3.59 0.43 -3.50
CA ARG A 49 -4.46 1.29 -4.30
C ARG A 49 -4.45 0.97 -5.80
N ASN A 50 -3.43 0.21 -6.26
CA ASN A 50 -3.25 -0.16 -7.66
C ASN A 50 -3.86 -1.53 -8.00
N VAL A 51 -4.34 -2.29 -7.02
CA VAL A 51 -5.03 -3.56 -7.28
C VAL A 51 -6.46 -3.29 -7.74
N THR A 52 -6.96 -4.15 -8.62
CA THR A 52 -8.31 -4.00 -9.20
C THR A 52 -9.38 -4.33 -8.16
N HIS A 53 -9.18 -5.39 -7.37
CA HIS A 53 -10.11 -5.87 -6.35
C HIS A 53 -9.43 -5.92 -4.98
N ILE A 54 -9.51 -4.80 -4.26
CA ILE A 54 -8.87 -4.66 -2.93
C ILE A 54 -9.37 -5.74 -1.95
N ASP A 55 -10.64 -6.09 -1.99
CA ASP A 55 -11.24 -7.12 -1.15
C ASP A 55 -10.62 -8.50 -1.38
N LYS A 56 -10.30 -8.85 -2.64
CA LYS A 56 -9.59 -10.09 -2.96
C LYS A 56 -8.17 -10.08 -2.42
N ALA A 57 -7.45 -8.98 -2.63
CA ALA A 57 -6.07 -8.85 -2.14
C ALA A 57 -6.00 -8.94 -0.60
N LEU A 58 -6.97 -8.35 0.10
CA LEU A 58 -7.05 -8.46 1.56
C LEU A 58 -7.38 -9.88 2.02
N LYS A 59 -8.26 -10.60 1.31
CA LYS A 59 -8.57 -12.02 1.59
C LYS A 59 -7.36 -12.92 1.34
N GLU A 60 -6.60 -12.67 0.27
CA GLU A 60 -5.36 -13.38 -0.01
C GLU A 60 -4.29 -13.11 1.06
N ALA A 61 -4.11 -11.84 1.45
CA ALA A 61 -3.22 -11.48 2.56
C ALA A 61 -3.61 -12.21 3.85
N HIS A 62 -4.92 -12.29 4.15
CA HIS A 62 -5.40 -13.06 5.30
C HIS A 62 -5.17 -14.56 5.13
N ARG A 63 -5.41 -15.13 3.95
CA ARG A 63 -5.24 -16.56 3.67
C ARG A 63 -3.80 -17.01 3.91
N VAL A 64 -2.83 -16.27 3.36
CA VAL A 64 -1.42 -16.66 3.42
C VAL A 64 -0.77 -16.41 4.77
N LEU A 65 -1.37 -15.60 5.65
CA LEU A 65 -0.87 -15.39 7.01
C LEU A 65 -1.19 -16.58 7.91
N LYS A 66 -0.24 -16.94 8.79
CA LYS A 66 -0.45 -17.86 9.90
C LYS A 66 -1.43 -17.26 10.92
N PHE A 67 -2.02 -18.09 11.77
CA PHE A 67 -2.68 -17.62 12.99
C PHE A 67 -1.67 -16.90 13.89
N GLY A 68 -2.05 -15.76 14.45
CA GLY A 68 -1.14 -14.83 15.14
C GLY A 68 -0.31 -13.95 14.19
N GLY A 69 -0.45 -14.13 12.89
CA GLY A 69 0.22 -13.30 11.89
C GLY A 69 -0.37 -11.90 11.76
N ARG A 70 0.43 -10.96 11.32
CA ARG A 70 0.08 -9.53 11.25
C ARG A 70 0.06 -9.00 9.82
N PHE A 71 -0.96 -8.23 9.52
CA PHE A 71 -1.07 -7.43 8.31
C PHE A 71 -0.71 -5.97 8.59
N PHE A 72 0.06 -5.36 7.68
CA PHE A 72 0.37 -3.93 7.66
C PHE A 72 0.22 -3.37 6.25
N CYS A 73 -0.49 -2.27 6.15
CA CYS A 73 -0.63 -1.51 4.91
C CYS A 73 -0.28 -0.05 5.16
N LEU A 74 0.75 0.45 4.48
CA LEU A 74 1.08 1.88 4.41
C LEU A 74 0.57 2.41 3.08
N GLU A 75 -0.37 3.36 3.12
CA GLU A 75 -0.95 3.89 1.88
C GLU A 75 -1.32 5.38 2.02
N PHE A 76 -1.38 6.06 0.89
CA PHE A 76 -1.96 7.38 0.82
C PHE A 76 -3.42 7.35 1.25
N SER A 77 -3.85 8.42 1.92
CA SER A 77 -5.22 8.55 2.38
C SER A 77 -5.76 9.94 2.10
N THR A 78 -7.08 10.04 2.06
CA THR A 78 -7.77 11.32 2.02
C THR A 78 -8.11 11.74 3.44
N THR A 79 -7.56 12.87 3.89
CA THR A 79 -7.89 13.37 5.21
C THR A 79 -9.26 14.01 5.22
N THR A 80 -9.98 13.81 6.32
CA THR A 80 -11.31 14.40 6.60
C THR A 80 -11.22 15.69 7.42
N TRP A 81 -10.03 16.27 7.57
CA TRP A 81 -9.88 17.50 8.35
C TRP A 81 -10.55 18.68 7.63
N PRO A 82 -11.44 19.42 8.33
CA PRO A 82 -12.01 20.67 7.82
C PRO A 82 -10.89 21.67 7.51
N GLY A 83 -10.87 22.23 6.32
CA GLY A 83 -9.82 23.15 5.85
C GLY A 83 -8.69 22.47 5.06
N PHE A 84 -8.76 21.19 4.81
CA PHE A 84 -7.72 20.44 4.12
C PHE A 84 -7.74 20.60 2.58
N SER A 85 -8.78 21.19 2.01
CA SER A 85 -8.69 21.71 0.63
C SER A 85 -7.48 22.64 0.48
N ASP A 86 -7.23 23.50 1.45
CA ASP A 86 -6.09 24.44 1.45
C ASP A 86 -4.75 23.72 1.70
N VAL A 87 -4.75 22.64 2.49
CA VAL A 87 -3.55 21.80 2.71
C VAL A 87 -3.30 20.89 1.51
N TYR A 88 -4.33 20.44 0.81
CA TYR A 88 -4.19 19.74 -0.47
C TYR A 88 -3.56 20.67 -1.53
N ASP A 89 -3.91 21.94 -1.52
CA ASP A 89 -3.26 22.95 -2.36
C ASP A 89 -1.81 23.20 -1.94
N VAL A 90 -1.50 23.23 -0.66
CA VAL A 90 -0.11 23.30 -0.15
C VAL A 90 0.66 22.01 -0.44
N TYR A 91 0.03 20.84 -0.33
CA TYR A 91 0.60 19.55 -0.73
C TYR A 91 0.84 19.51 -2.23
N SER A 92 -0.14 19.90 -3.04
CA SER A 92 0.00 20.02 -4.49
C SER A 92 1.04 21.08 -4.88
N HIS A 93 1.17 22.18 -4.14
CA HIS A 93 2.13 23.25 -4.47
C HIS A 93 3.54 23.07 -3.87
N LYS A 94 3.71 22.35 -2.76
CA LYS A 94 5.03 22.13 -2.15
C LYS A 94 5.61 20.74 -2.37
N LEU A 95 4.81 19.69 -2.30
CA LEU A 95 5.30 18.33 -2.56
C LEU A 95 5.31 18.02 -4.07
N VAL A 96 4.36 18.55 -4.79
CA VAL A 96 4.22 18.40 -6.25
C VAL A 96 5.43 18.93 -7.02
N PRO A 97 6.03 20.11 -6.72
CA PRO A 97 7.23 20.52 -7.42
C PRO A 97 8.48 19.67 -7.10
N HIS A 98 8.52 19.06 -5.89
CA HIS A 98 9.59 18.11 -5.55
C HIS A 98 9.38 16.74 -6.21
N LEU A 99 8.14 16.25 -6.26
CA LEU A 99 7.78 15.09 -7.05
C LEU A 99 7.84 15.39 -8.55
N GLY A 100 7.41 16.58 -8.98
CA GLY A 100 7.52 17.03 -10.37
C GLY A 100 8.95 17.11 -10.88
N LYS A 101 9.94 17.43 -10.04
CA LYS A 101 11.37 17.32 -10.40
C LYS A 101 11.83 15.85 -10.53
N LEU A 102 11.22 14.94 -9.81
CA LEU A 102 11.48 13.51 -9.91
C LEU A 102 10.74 12.87 -11.09
N PHE A 103 9.60 13.43 -11.47
CA PHE A 103 8.69 12.94 -12.54
C PHE A 103 8.53 13.93 -13.69
N ALA A 104 9.46 14.91 -13.83
CA ALA A 104 9.38 15.99 -14.82
C ALA A 104 9.33 15.52 -16.29
N ASN A 105 9.48 14.22 -16.54
CA ASN A 105 9.34 13.59 -17.87
C ASN A 105 8.11 12.70 -18.04
N ASP A 106 7.21 12.55 -17.03
CA ASP A 106 6.08 11.64 -17.12
C ASP A 106 4.81 12.21 -16.44
N ALA A 107 4.14 13.09 -17.17
CA ALA A 107 2.88 13.71 -16.72
C ALA A 107 1.74 12.67 -16.53
N ASP A 108 1.79 11.55 -17.24
CA ASP A 108 0.76 10.51 -17.17
C ASP A 108 0.89 9.68 -15.92
N SER A 109 2.09 9.30 -15.51
CA SER A 109 2.36 8.64 -14.21
C SER A 109 1.91 9.52 -13.04
N TYR A 110 2.11 10.84 -13.14
CA TYR A 110 1.66 11.78 -12.11
C TYR A 110 0.12 11.89 -12.05
N ARG A 111 -0.53 11.98 -13.20
CA ARG A 111 -2.01 11.96 -13.27
C ARG A 111 -2.58 10.67 -12.68
N TYR A 112 -2.01 9.54 -13.05
CA TYR A 112 -2.37 8.24 -12.49
C TYR A 112 -2.23 8.19 -10.96
N LEU A 113 -1.14 8.73 -10.40
CA LEU A 113 -0.93 8.79 -8.95
C LEU A 113 -2.07 9.55 -8.26
N ILE A 114 -2.40 10.76 -8.74
CA ILE A 114 -3.48 11.56 -8.16
C ILE A 114 -4.83 10.85 -8.26
N GLU A 115 -5.14 10.27 -9.43
CA GLU A 115 -6.40 9.56 -9.63
C GLU A 115 -6.50 8.29 -8.78
N SER A 116 -5.43 7.54 -8.63
CA SER A 116 -5.41 6.34 -7.78
C SER A 116 -5.61 6.67 -6.30
N ILE A 117 -4.99 7.76 -5.81
CA ILE A 117 -5.21 8.26 -4.45
C ILE A 117 -6.67 8.68 -4.23
N ARG A 118 -7.27 9.40 -5.19
CA ARG A 118 -8.67 9.87 -5.10
C ARG A 118 -9.69 8.74 -5.11
N ARG A 119 -9.38 7.63 -5.80
CA ARG A 119 -10.25 6.44 -5.87
C ARG A 119 -10.08 5.51 -4.67
N PHE A 120 -8.98 5.64 -3.95
CA PHE A 120 -8.72 4.79 -2.79
C PHE A 120 -9.70 5.08 -1.65
N PRO A 121 -10.23 4.05 -0.95
CA PRO A 121 -11.18 4.23 0.13
C PRO A 121 -10.64 5.11 1.27
N PRO A 122 -11.46 5.97 1.89
CA PRO A 122 -11.07 6.68 3.10
C PRO A 122 -10.71 5.72 4.25
N MET A 123 -9.89 6.19 5.19
CA MET A 123 -9.38 5.38 6.31
C MET A 123 -10.45 4.50 7.01
N PRO A 124 -11.63 5.00 7.41
CA PRO A 124 -12.62 4.18 8.09
C PRO A 124 -13.22 3.09 7.18
N GLN A 125 -13.40 3.40 5.89
CA GLN A 125 -13.92 2.44 4.93
C GLN A 125 -12.88 1.34 4.66
N PHE A 126 -11.62 1.71 4.45
CA PHE A 126 -10.56 0.73 4.21
C PHE A 126 -10.31 -0.15 5.45
N GLU A 127 -10.39 0.41 6.66
CA GLU A 127 -10.37 -0.38 7.89
C GLU A 127 -11.54 -1.37 7.96
N GLY A 128 -12.74 -0.95 7.53
CA GLY A 128 -13.90 -1.85 7.40
C GLY A 128 -13.63 -3.02 6.46
N MET A 129 -13.03 -2.76 5.29
CA MET A 129 -12.65 -3.82 4.33
C MET A 129 -11.62 -4.79 4.92
N ILE A 130 -10.67 -4.30 5.73
CA ILE A 130 -9.70 -5.15 6.43
C ILE A 130 -10.43 -6.09 7.40
N ARG A 131 -11.40 -5.58 8.17
CA ARG A 131 -12.22 -6.40 9.07
C ARG A 131 -13.08 -7.42 8.31
N GLU A 132 -13.69 -7.03 7.20
CA GLU A 132 -14.48 -7.92 6.33
C GLU A 132 -13.63 -9.05 5.72
N ALA A 133 -12.35 -8.81 5.50
CA ALA A 133 -11.41 -9.84 5.05
C ALA A 133 -11.03 -10.86 6.16
N GLY A 134 -11.47 -10.65 7.41
CA GLY A 134 -11.26 -11.57 8.53
C GLY A 134 -10.21 -11.10 9.55
N PHE A 135 -9.60 -9.94 9.37
CA PHE A 135 -8.66 -9.40 10.34
C PHE A 135 -9.38 -8.84 11.57
N VAL A 136 -8.78 -9.03 12.74
CA VAL A 136 -9.24 -8.51 14.03
C VAL A 136 -8.24 -7.55 14.64
N ASN A 137 -8.62 -6.84 15.71
CA ASN A 137 -7.78 -5.85 16.39
C ASN A 137 -7.17 -4.86 15.39
N THR A 138 -8.00 -4.41 14.44
CA THR A 138 -7.57 -3.47 13.43
C THR A 138 -7.23 -2.11 14.04
N LYS A 139 -6.20 -1.48 13.49
CA LYS A 139 -5.75 -0.13 13.87
C LYS A 139 -5.49 0.69 12.64
N VAL A 140 -5.78 1.99 12.75
CA VAL A 140 -5.42 3.00 11.75
C VAL A 140 -4.58 4.07 12.44
N GLU A 141 -3.38 4.29 11.96
CA GLU A 141 -2.45 5.31 12.47
C GLU A 141 -2.20 6.34 11.36
N PRO A 142 -2.85 7.52 11.43
CA PRO A 142 -2.62 8.59 10.46
C PRO A 142 -1.25 9.21 10.65
N ILE A 143 -0.56 9.46 9.55
CA ILE A 143 0.76 10.09 9.49
C ILE A 143 0.65 11.38 8.65
N LEU A 144 1.46 12.39 8.97
CA LEU A 144 1.49 13.67 8.25
C LEU A 144 0.08 14.31 8.14
N GLY A 145 -0.67 14.34 9.24
CA GLY A 145 -2.01 14.92 9.26
C GLY A 145 -3.05 14.11 8.46
N GLY A 146 -2.79 12.82 8.20
CA GLY A 146 -3.69 11.92 7.50
C GLY A 146 -3.44 11.82 5.99
N LEU A 147 -2.36 12.42 5.47
CA LEU A 147 -1.95 12.25 4.06
C LEU A 147 -1.57 10.80 3.74
N VAL A 148 -1.05 10.12 4.74
CA VAL A 148 -0.67 8.73 4.71
C VAL A 148 -1.22 8.08 5.97
N ALA A 149 -1.57 6.80 5.92
CA ALA A 149 -1.98 6.03 7.08
C ALA A 149 -1.34 4.65 7.08
N ILE A 150 -1.01 4.16 8.27
CA ILE A 150 -0.69 2.76 8.51
C ILE A 150 -1.96 2.08 9.00
N HIS A 151 -2.42 1.11 8.24
CA HIS A 151 -3.47 0.20 8.64
C HIS A 151 -2.86 -1.12 9.08
N SER A 152 -3.34 -1.70 10.15
CA SER A 152 -2.87 -3.00 10.64
C SER A 152 -4.01 -3.86 11.15
N GLY A 153 -3.77 -5.17 11.20
CA GLY A 153 -4.72 -6.14 11.74
C GLY A 153 -4.03 -7.47 12.04
N TRP A 154 -4.71 -8.31 12.81
CA TRP A 154 -4.24 -9.64 13.20
C TRP A 154 -5.13 -10.71 12.58
N LYS A 155 -4.54 -11.83 12.20
CA LYS A 155 -5.26 -13.07 11.94
C LYS A 155 -5.26 -13.91 13.21
N ILE A 156 -6.46 -14.23 13.74
CA ILE A 156 -6.65 -15.05 14.93
C ILE A 156 -7.41 -16.34 14.55
#